data_c2ff8769a46379266637ad12112e4d1f
#
_entry.id   c2ff8769a46379266637ad12112e4d1f
#
_cell.length_a   1.000
_cell.length_b   1.000
_cell.length_c   1.000
_cell.angle_alpha   90.00
_cell.angle_beta   90.00
_cell.angle_gamma   90.00
#
_symmetry.space_group_name_H-M   'P 1'
#
loop_
_entity.id
_entity.type
_entity.pdbx_description
1 polymer ?
#
loop_
_entity_poly.entity_id
_entity_poly.type
_entity_poly.pdbx_seq_one_letter_code
_entity_poly.pdbx_strand_id
1 'polypeptide(L)'
;MDRLKFAIIGAGAGGQTMAAYLVSQNYYVTLYDNDAAKINRLNELGKIVVTGKFECEGFPQVCTTVIDEAVKDVDVIMVCTTTDAHKEIADLCAPYLHDGSIFMLNPGHVGGALEVSHIIRDVHGCKADIIIAEAGDLMYACRSYEVGQTFQSGIKAGVEVATLPAGDVTRLIDKIGNIFTNLKPAKNILETGFEGGGAMLHPIPSLMNVNRTDMGENYDYYMAGITPSIAKLVSACDAERLAVCKALGLKVPSLVHSLQKMYKLDQEDLYDLLQHNSAYKGLRSPSSLKHRFIVEDTVSGIVPLASIGHMLGVETPVMDSFILIASIICGRDFKAEGRTVDKLGLELSLIHI
;
A
#
# COMPACT_ATOMS: atom_id res chain seq x y z
N MET A 1 4.91 17.01 27.50
CA MET A 1 4.27 15.87 26.83
C MET A 1 5.37 14.88 26.50
N ASP A 2 5.21 13.64 26.90
CA ASP A 2 6.16 12.59 26.51
C ASP A 2 6.16 12.45 24.99
N ARG A 3 7.31 12.12 24.40
CA ARG A 3 7.41 11.93 22.97
C ARG A 3 6.67 10.67 22.56
N LEU A 4 6.02 10.67 21.39
CA LEU A 4 5.35 9.49 20.83
C LEU A 4 6.33 8.33 20.64
N LYS A 5 5.87 7.13 20.92
CA LYS A 5 6.57 5.87 20.68
C LYS A 5 5.99 5.20 19.43
N PHE A 6 6.85 4.70 18.56
CA PHE A 6 6.47 4.13 17.29
C PHE A 6 6.79 2.64 17.20
N ALA A 7 5.85 1.87 16.68
CA ALA A 7 6.11 0.53 16.16
C ALA A 7 6.09 0.58 14.63
N ILE A 8 7.16 0.13 13.99
CA ILE A 8 7.22 -0.04 12.54
C ILE A 8 7.04 -1.52 12.24
N ILE A 9 5.98 -1.86 11.50
CA ILE A 9 5.64 -3.22 11.15
C ILE A 9 6.02 -3.46 9.69
N GLY A 10 7.00 -4.34 9.48
CA GLY A 10 7.61 -4.64 8.19
C GLY A 10 8.99 -4.01 8.04
N ALA A 11 10.06 -4.83 8.03
CA ALA A 11 11.45 -4.41 7.85
C ALA A 11 11.89 -4.46 6.37
N GLY A 12 11.00 -4.11 5.45
CA GLY A 12 11.31 -3.84 4.05
C GLY A 12 12.05 -2.50 3.88
N ALA A 13 12.30 -2.08 2.64
CA ALA A 13 12.96 -0.80 2.37
C ALA A 13 12.24 0.39 3.04
N GLY A 14 10.90 0.43 2.97
CA GLY A 14 10.09 1.49 3.58
C GLY A 14 10.19 1.51 5.10
N GLY A 15 10.01 0.35 5.74
CA GLY A 15 10.05 0.26 7.19
C GLY A 15 11.43 0.53 7.76
N GLN A 16 12.50 0.00 7.16
CA GLN A 16 13.88 0.32 7.58
C GLN A 16 14.17 1.82 7.44
N THR A 17 13.79 2.44 6.33
CA THR A 17 13.96 3.89 6.12
C THR A 17 13.20 4.70 7.17
N MET A 18 11.94 4.35 7.44
CA MET A 18 11.11 5.03 8.43
C MET A 18 11.66 4.87 9.85
N ALA A 19 12.07 3.65 10.22
CA ALA A 19 12.66 3.36 11.52
C ALA A 19 13.94 4.18 11.76
N ALA A 20 14.87 4.17 10.82
CA ALA A 20 16.10 4.96 10.93
C ALA A 20 15.83 6.47 11.00
N TYR A 21 14.89 6.98 10.19
CA TYR A 21 14.48 8.38 10.23
C TYR A 21 13.94 8.77 11.61
N LEU A 22 12.99 8.02 12.16
CA LEU A 22 12.39 8.33 13.47
C LEU A 22 13.42 8.25 14.60
N VAL A 23 14.31 7.24 14.59
CA VAL A 23 15.42 7.16 15.56
C VAL A 23 16.33 8.37 15.46
N SER A 24 16.70 8.80 14.24
CA SER A 24 17.54 10.00 14.04
C SER A 24 16.88 11.29 14.56
N GLN A 25 15.56 11.31 14.67
CA GLN A 25 14.77 12.39 15.28
C GLN A 25 14.57 12.20 16.81
N ASN A 26 15.26 11.22 17.42
CA ASN A 26 15.21 10.86 18.83
C ASN A 26 13.82 10.36 19.30
N TYR A 27 13.04 9.66 18.46
CA TYR A 27 11.86 8.93 18.88
C TYR A 27 12.23 7.54 19.39
N TYR A 28 11.40 6.98 20.26
CA TYR A 28 11.43 5.56 20.62
C TYR A 28 10.79 4.77 19.50
N VAL A 29 11.51 3.79 18.97
CA VAL A 29 11.10 3.01 17.79
C VAL A 29 11.30 1.53 18.06
N THR A 30 10.28 0.74 17.76
CA THR A 30 10.38 -0.71 17.63
C THR A 30 10.22 -1.10 16.16
N LEU A 31 10.87 -2.18 15.73
CA LEU A 31 10.78 -2.70 14.36
C LEU A 31 10.45 -4.19 14.41
N TYR A 32 9.40 -4.56 13.73
CA TYR A 32 8.93 -5.94 13.60
C TYR A 32 8.98 -6.42 12.14
N ASP A 33 9.40 -7.66 11.95
CA ASP A 33 9.21 -8.40 10.69
C ASP A 33 9.11 -9.90 11.02
N ASN A 34 8.33 -10.65 10.27
CA ASN A 34 8.21 -12.10 10.47
C ASN A 34 9.40 -12.88 9.89
N ASP A 35 10.28 -12.24 9.11
CA ASP A 35 11.51 -12.82 8.58
C ASP A 35 12.63 -12.80 9.63
N ALA A 36 12.81 -13.93 10.32
CA ALA A 36 13.81 -14.08 11.37
C ALA A 36 15.24 -13.87 10.86
N ALA A 37 15.55 -14.26 9.63
CA ALA A 37 16.88 -14.05 9.07
C ALA A 37 17.18 -12.57 8.89
N LYS A 38 16.20 -11.79 8.43
CA LYS A 38 16.31 -10.35 8.30
C LYS A 38 16.46 -9.64 9.65
N ILE A 39 15.64 -9.99 10.63
CA ILE A 39 15.71 -9.43 11.99
C ILE A 39 17.05 -9.76 12.66
N ASN A 40 17.49 -11.01 12.58
CA ASN A 40 18.81 -11.41 13.12
C ASN A 40 19.93 -10.61 12.47
N ARG A 41 19.88 -10.43 11.14
CA ARG A 41 20.90 -9.66 10.42
C ARG A 41 20.89 -8.19 10.83
N LEU A 42 19.72 -7.58 11.04
CA LEU A 42 19.61 -6.20 11.55
C LEU A 42 20.21 -6.08 12.96
N ASN A 43 19.92 -7.02 13.85
CA ASN A 43 20.45 -7.05 15.21
C ASN A 43 21.98 -7.22 15.22
N GLU A 44 22.55 -8.04 14.32
CA GLU A 44 24.01 -8.16 14.17
C GLU A 44 24.67 -6.85 13.71
N LEU A 45 24.02 -6.14 12.78
CA LEU A 45 24.54 -4.88 12.25
C LEU A 45 24.45 -3.74 13.27
N GLY A 46 23.42 -3.76 14.12
CA GLY A 46 23.17 -2.72 15.12
C GLY A 46 22.93 -1.33 14.54
N LYS A 47 22.64 -1.23 13.24
CA LYS A 47 22.37 0.03 12.54
C LYS A 47 21.60 -0.17 11.24
N ILE A 48 20.87 0.87 10.87
CA ILE A 48 20.24 1.03 9.54
C ILE A 48 20.77 2.35 8.98
N VAL A 49 21.34 2.30 7.79
CA VAL A 49 21.89 3.47 7.07
C VAL A 49 20.96 3.81 5.92
N VAL A 50 20.51 5.06 5.87
CA VAL A 50 19.71 5.62 4.78
C VAL A 50 20.56 6.59 4.00
N THR A 51 20.65 6.39 2.69
CA THR A 51 21.34 7.30 1.76
C THR A 51 20.39 7.85 0.71
N GLY A 52 20.78 8.88 -0.02
CA GLY A 52 20.02 9.47 -1.13
C GLY A 52 19.60 10.91 -0.89
N LYS A 53 18.30 11.22 -1.03
CA LYS A 53 17.79 12.60 -0.91
C LYS A 53 17.86 13.15 0.51
N PHE A 54 17.82 12.30 1.50
CA PHE A 54 18.26 12.58 2.87
C PHE A 54 19.15 11.44 3.37
N GLU A 55 20.01 11.76 4.31
CA GLU A 55 20.93 10.80 4.91
C GLU A 55 20.67 10.74 6.41
N CYS A 56 20.53 9.54 6.94
CA CYS A 56 20.45 9.32 8.38
C CYS A 56 20.93 7.92 8.73
N GLU A 57 21.29 7.75 10.00
CA GLU A 57 21.58 6.45 10.59
C GLU A 57 20.80 6.32 11.89
N GLY A 58 20.28 5.14 12.15
CA GLY A 58 19.58 4.84 13.38
C GLY A 58 19.35 3.35 13.54
N PHE A 59 19.14 2.91 14.78
CA PHE A 59 18.74 1.54 15.08
C PHE A 59 17.61 1.55 16.10
N PRO A 60 16.50 0.81 15.86
CA PRO A 60 15.37 0.72 16.78
C PRO A 60 15.80 0.20 18.16
N GLN A 61 15.14 0.65 19.23
CA GLN A 61 15.35 0.15 20.58
C GLN A 61 14.98 -1.33 20.72
N VAL A 62 14.01 -1.79 19.91
CA VAL A 62 13.63 -3.20 19.79
C VAL A 62 13.56 -3.56 18.31
N CYS A 63 14.23 -4.65 17.91
CA CYS A 63 14.13 -5.20 16.57
C CYS A 63 13.86 -6.70 16.72
N THR A 64 12.61 -7.14 16.42
CA THR A 64 12.07 -8.44 16.87
C THR A 64 11.15 -9.10 15.85
N THR A 65 11.00 -10.42 15.97
CA THR A 65 9.97 -11.21 15.27
C THR A 65 8.74 -11.48 16.16
N VAL A 66 8.70 -10.91 17.37
CA VAL A 66 7.62 -11.10 18.32
C VAL A 66 6.76 -9.84 18.35
N ILE A 67 5.51 -9.95 17.87
CA ILE A 67 4.64 -8.78 17.71
C ILE A 67 4.37 -8.07 19.05
N ASP A 68 4.19 -8.83 20.13
CA ASP A 68 3.96 -8.31 21.49
C ASP A 68 5.09 -7.35 21.92
N GLU A 69 6.34 -7.73 21.70
CA GLU A 69 7.50 -6.90 22.03
C GLU A 69 7.55 -5.61 21.19
N ALA A 70 7.00 -5.66 19.97
CA ALA A 70 7.03 -4.52 19.07
C ALA A 70 5.91 -3.51 19.37
N VAL A 71 4.70 -3.95 19.70
CA VAL A 71 3.51 -3.07 19.74
C VAL A 71 3.05 -2.72 21.16
N LYS A 72 3.60 -3.38 22.18
CA LYS A 72 3.25 -3.09 23.56
C LYS A 72 3.71 -1.69 23.98
N ASP A 73 2.80 -0.93 24.56
CA ASP A 73 3.07 0.43 25.09
C ASP A 73 3.58 1.44 24.06
N VAL A 74 3.19 1.30 22.77
CA VAL A 74 3.46 2.29 21.72
C VAL A 74 2.22 3.12 21.39
N ASP A 75 2.43 4.36 20.96
CA ASP A 75 1.35 5.28 20.60
C ASP A 75 0.94 5.15 19.14
N VAL A 76 1.90 4.81 18.25
CA VAL A 76 1.72 4.82 16.79
C VAL A 76 2.25 3.52 16.20
N ILE A 77 1.39 2.78 15.53
CA ILE A 77 1.73 1.60 14.73
C ILE A 77 1.71 2.00 13.26
N MET A 78 2.90 1.98 12.63
CA MET A 78 3.09 2.28 11.21
C MET A 78 3.26 0.98 10.45
N VAL A 79 2.24 0.54 9.72
CA VAL A 79 2.29 -0.69 8.90
C VAL A 79 2.95 -0.38 7.57
N CYS A 80 4.11 -0.96 7.32
CA CYS A 80 4.95 -0.79 6.11
C CYS A 80 5.16 -2.13 5.38
N THR A 81 4.25 -3.06 5.56
CA THR A 81 4.22 -4.36 4.85
C THR A 81 3.59 -4.21 3.47
N THR A 82 3.61 -5.27 2.67
CA THR A 82 2.71 -5.41 1.53
C THR A 82 1.26 -5.51 2.00
N THR A 83 0.33 -5.08 1.18
CA THR A 83 -1.07 -4.85 1.58
C THR A 83 -1.86 -6.14 1.81
N ASP A 84 -1.40 -7.26 1.26
CA ASP A 84 -1.94 -8.60 1.53
C ASP A 84 -1.68 -9.09 2.97
N ALA A 85 -0.70 -8.50 3.67
CA ALA A 85 -0.42 -8.79 5.08
C ALA A 85 -1.24 -7.93 6.07
N HIS A 86 -1.97 -6.90 5.62
CA HIS A 86 -2.66 -5.98 6.52
C HIS A 86 -3.65 -6.66 7.45
N LYS A 87 -4.39 -7.65 6.93
CA LYS A 87 -5.34 -8.45 7.72
C LYS A 87 -4.65 -9.12 8.91
N GLU A 88 -3.58 -9.88 8.64
CA GLU A 88 -2.82 -10.59 9.68
C GLU A 88 -2.23 -9.60 10.71
N ILE A 89 -1.68 -8.48 10.24
CA ILE A 89 -1.12 -7.46 11.13
C ILE A 89 -2.20 -6.81 12.01
N ALA A 90 -3.40 -6.56 11.47
CA ALA A 90 -4.51 -6.05 12.25
C ALA A 90 -4.94 -7.03 13.34
N ASP A 91 -5.07 -8.33 13.00
CA ASP A 91 -5.36 -9.40 13.96
C ASP A 91 -4.34 -9.44 15.09
N LEU A 92 -3.04 -9.42 14.76
CA LEU A 92 -1.95 -9.49 15.72
C LEU A 92 -1.87 -8.26 16.62
N CYS A 93 -2.16 -7.06 16.09
CA CYS A 93 -2.02 -5.81 16.84
C CYS A 93 -3.26 -5.45 17.65
N ALA A 94 -4.46 -5.91 17.27
CA ALA A 94 -5.73 -5.52 17.90
C ALA A 94 -5.75 -5.65 19.43
N PRO A 95 -5.18 -6.72 20.07
CA PRO A 95 -5.18 -6.87 21.52
C PRO A 95 -4.38 -5.81 22.28
N TYR A 96 -3.47 -5.09 21.61
CA TYR A 96 -2.55 -4.11 22.23
C TYR A 96 -2.99 -2.67 22.03
N LEU A 97 -4.05 -2.43 21.27
CA LEU A 97 -4.57 -1.09 21.01
C LEU A 97 -5.28 -0.52 22.25
N HIS A 98 -4.97 0.73 22.56
CA HIS A 98 -5.51 1.47 23.71
C HIS A 98 -6.00 2.86 23.29
N ASP A 99 -6.67 3.57 24.17
CA ASP A 99 -7.14 4.93 23.92
C ASP A 99 -5.98 5.84 23.49
N GLY A 100 -6.16 6.51 22.36
CA GLY A 100 -5.19 7.39 21.74
C GLY A 100 -4.23 6.72 20.77
N SER A 101 -4.23 5.39 20.64
CA SER A 101 -3.41 4.68 19.64
C SER A 101 -3.72 5.14 18.20
N ILE A 102 -2.69 5.18 17.38
CA ILE A 102 -2.80 5.37 15.93
C ILE A 102 -2.38 4.08 15.25
N PHE A 103 -3.24 3.53 14.38
CA PHE A 103 -2.94 2.42 13.49
C PHE A 103 -2.96 2.93 12.06
N MET A 104 -1.79 3.04 11.41
CA MET A 104 -1.64 3.69 10.11
C MET A 104 -1.04 2.76 9.06
N LEU A 105 -1.74 2.60 7.94
CA LEU A 105 -1.30 1.83 6.78
C LEU A 105 -0.46 2.69 5.82
N ASN A 106 0.65 2.15 5.34
CA ASN A 106 1.58 2.84 4.44
C ASN A 106 2.03 1.96 3.27
N PRO A 107 1.25 1.91 2.15
CA PRO A 107 -0.06 2.51 1.89
C PRO A 107 -1.24 1.62 2.28
N GLY A 108 -2.48 2.16 2.24
CA GLY A 108 -3.70 1.39 2.47
C GLY A 108 -4.17 0.57 1.28
N HIS A 109 -4.03 1.09 0.05
CA HIS A 109 -4.67 0.59 -1.16
C HIS A 109 -6.22 0.56 -1.05
N VAL A 110 -6.91 -0.14 -1.96
CA VAL A 110 -8.37 -0.13 -1.99
C VAL A 110 -8.93 -0.84 -0.75
N GLY A 111 -9.59 -0.08 0.11
CA GLY A 111 -10.30 -0.59 1.28
C GLY A 111 -9.41 -1.05 2.45
N GLY A 112 -8.12 -0.67 2.49
CA GLY A 112 -7.23 -1.09 3.56
C GLY A 112 -7.71 -0.70 4.95
N ALA A 113 -8.04 0.57 5.15
CA ALA A 113 -8.56 1.05 6.43
C ALA A 113 -9.92 0.43 6.79
N LEU A 114 -10.76 0.09 5.80
CA LEU A 114 -12.02 -0.62 6.04
C LEU A 114 -11.78 -2.03 6.57
N GLU A 115 -10.95 -2.83 5.87
CA GLU A 115 -10.59 -4.18 6.31
C GLU A 115 -10.02 -4.19 7.72
N VAL A 116 -9.06 -3.31 7.98
CA VAL A 116 -8.42 -3.19 9.30
C VAL A 116 -9.43 -2.75 10.37
N SER A 117 -10.29 -1.79 10.05
CA SER A 117 -11.33 -1.35 10.98
C SER A 117 -12.32 -2.46 11.30
N HIS A 118 -12.77 -3.21 10.29
CA HIS A 118 -13.64 -4.37 10.49
C HIS A 118 -12.99 -5.40 11.43
N ILE A 119 -11.72 -5.74 11.21
CA ILE A 119 -10.99 -6.68 12.06
C ILE A 119 -10.88 -6.15 13.50
N ILE A 120 -10.39 -4.95 13.68
CA ILE A 120 -10.13 -4.38 15.01
C ILE A 120 -11.45 -4.14 15.77
N ARG A 121 -12.45 -3.55 15.12
CA ARG A 121 -13.70 -3.13 15.76
C ARG A 121 -14.72 -4.26 15.90
N ASP A 122 -14.96 -5.00 14.80
CA ASP A 122 -16.07 -5.94 14.73
C ASP A 122 -15.61 -7.35 15.14
N VAL A 123 -14.46 -7.82 14.63
CA VAL A 123 -13.97 -9.17 14.95
C VAL A 123 -13.37 -9.21 16.35
N HIS A 124 -12.45 -8.29 16.72
CA HIS A 124 -11.83 -8.24 18.04
C HIS A 124 -12.64 -7.46 19.08
N GLY A 125 -13.66 -6.72 18.66
CA GLY A 125 -14.52 -5.95 19.57
C GLY A 125 -13.82 -4.80 20.30
N CYS A 126 -12.72 -4.28 19.75
CA CYS A 126 -11.96 -3.19 20.35
C CYS A 126 -12.82 -1.92 20.48
N LYS A 127 -12.98 -1.43 21.72
CA LYS A 127 -13.76 -0.22 22.05
C LYS A 127 -12.90 0.99 22.35
N ALA A 128 -11.59 0.84 22.33
CA ALA A 128 -10.65 1.94 22.57
C ALA A 128 -10.84 3.08 21.54
N ASP A 129 -10.64 4.32 21.98
CA ASP A 129 -10.65 5.51 21.11
C ASP A 129 -9.34 5.57 20.30
N ILE A 130 -9.30 4.89 19.17
CA ILE A 130 -8.13 4.79 18.30
C ILE A 130 -8.35 5.52 16.97
N ILE A 131 -7.27 5.99 16.36
CA ILE A 131 -7.26 6.54 15.01
C ILE A 131 -6.81 5.44 14.05
N ILE A 132 -7.72 4.99 13.17
CA ILE A 132 -7.36 4.11 12.04
C ILE A 132 -7.14 5.03 10.84
N ALA A 133 -5.95 4.93 10.24
CA ALA A 133 -5.53 5.81 9.16
C ALA A 133 -4.90 5.03 8.00
N GLU A 134 -4.93 5.61 6.82
CA GLU A 134 -4.16 5.12 5.67
C GLU A 134 -3.54 6.27 4.88
N ALA A 135 -2.37 6.01 4.34
CA ALA A 135 -1.75 6.85 3.31
C ALA A 135 -2.11 6.31 1.93
N GLY A 136 -2.34 7.18 0.96
CA GLY A 136 -2.54 6.81 -0.45
C GLY A 136 -1.28 6.23 -1.08
N ASP A 137 -0.11 6.48 -0.49
CA ASP A 137 1.16 5.96 -0.98
C ASP A 137 2.21 5.92 0.15
N LEU A 138 3.30 5.17 -0.05
CA LEU A 138 4.43 5.20 0.89
C LEU A 138 5.10 6.58 0.87
N MET A 139 5.41 7.13 2.04
CA MET A 139 5.96 8.49 2.19
C MET A 139 7.30 8.68 1.47
N TYR A 140 8.08 7.61 1.34
CA TYR A 140 9.41 7.61 0.74
C TYR A 140 9.46 6.69 -0.48
N ALA A 141 10.03 7.19 -1.58
CA ALA A 141 10.45 6.33 -2.67
C ALA A 141 11.81 5.73 -2.30
N CYS A 142 11.84 4.50 -1.82
CA CYS A 142 13.04 3.86 -1.31
C CYS A 142 13.24 2.44 -1.82
N ARG A 143 14.50 2.00 -1.81
CA ARG A 143 14.91 0.63 -2.14
C ARG A 143 15.92 0.14 -1.11
N SER A 144 15.93 -1.15 -0.84
CA SER A 144 16.98 -1.82 -0.07
C SER A 144 17.69 -2.79 -1.00
N TYR A 145 18.99 -2.69 -1.08
CA TYR A 145 19.85 -3.63 -1.81
C TYR A 145 20.42 -4.68 -0.86
N GLU A 146 20.59 -4.29 0.39
CA GLU A 146 21.06 -5.15 1.48
C GLU A 146 20.30 -4.82 2.76
N VAL A 147 20.16 -5.79 3.65
CA VAL A 147 19.59 -5.58 4.98
C VAL A 147 20.42 -4.56 5.75
N GLY A 148 19.78 -3.56 6.33
CA GLY A 148 20.44 -2.47 7.05
C GLY A 148 20.93 -1.32 6.17
N GLN A 149 20.72 -1.40 4.84
CA GLN A 149 21.08 -0.32 3.90
C GLN A 149 19.89 0.01 3.00
N THR A 150 19.44 1.25 3.05
CA THR A 150 18.35 1.73 2.20
C THR A 150 18.79 2.95 1.41
N PHE A 151 18.30 3.05 0.18
CA PHE A 151 18.50 4.20 -0.69
C PHE A 151 17.17 4.89 -0.90
N GLN A 152 17.09 6.16 -0.54
CA GLN A 152 15.90 6.98 -0.67
C GLN A 152 16.06 7.89 -1.90
N SER A 153 15.30 7.60 -2.98
CA SER A 153 15.37 8.33 -4.25
C SER A 153 14.52 9.60 -4.26
N GLY A 154 13.55 9.74 -3.37
CA GLY A 154 12.67 10.91 -3.31
C GLY A 154 11.78 10.93 -2.06
N ILE A 155 11.53 12.14 -1.55
CA ILE A 155 10.45 12.41 -0.61
C ILE A 155 9.28 12.91 -1.46
N LYS A 156 8.12 12.28 -1.35
CA LYS A 156 6.95 12.74 -2.08
C LYS A 156 6.51 14.10 -1.55
N ALA A 157 6.23 15.03 -2.44
CA ALA A 157 5.89 16.42 -2.08
C ALA A 157 4.55 16.56 -1.34
N GLY A 158 3.74 15.52 -1.35
CA GLY A 158 2.50 15.41 -0.59
C GLY A 158 1.99 13.99 -0.68
N VAL A 159 1.71 13.39 0.47
CA VAL A 159 1.09 12.08 0.59
C VAL A 159 -0.27 12.29 1.20
N GLU A 160 -1.30 11.95 0.47
CA GLU A 160 -2.67 12.03 0.98
C GLU A 160 -2.88 11.00 2.08
N VAL A 161 -3.49 11.45 3.18
CA VAL A 161 -3.85 10.59 4.30
C VAL A 161 -5.30 10.79 4.66
N ALA A 162 -5.96 9.69 4.96
CA ALA A 162 -7.33 9.69 5.43
C ALA A 162 -7.48 8.82 6.67
N THR A 163 -8.58 8.99 7.38
CA THR A 163 -8.92 8.23 8.58
C THR A 163 -10.30 7.61 8.47
N LEU A 164 -10.55 6.61 9.28
CA LEU A 164 -11.86 6.02 9.49
C LEU A 164 -12.20 6.06 10.99
N PRO A 165 -13.19 6.89 11.41
CA PRO A 165 -14.01 7.81 10.58
C PRO A 165 -13.20 8.99 9.99
N ALA A 166 -13.71 9.56 8.89
CA ALA A 166 -13.03 10.62 8.16
C ALA A 166 -12.73 11.88 9.01
N GLY A 167 -13.57 12.17 10.00
CA GLY A 167 -13.40 13.32 10.92
C GLY A 167 -12.14 13.28 11.78
N ASP A 168 -11.50 12.12 11.94
CA ASP A 168 -10.29 11.97 12.77
C ASP A 168 -9.00 12.43 12.07
N VAL A 169 -9.06 12.81 10.79
CA VAL A 169 -7.87 13.25 10.03
C VAL A 169 -7.18 14.45 10.69
N THR A 170 -7.94 15.38 11.26
CA THR A 170 -7.36 16.51 12.01
C THR A 170 -6.59 16.03 13.23
N ARG A 171 -7.16 15.11 14.01
CA ARG A 171 -6.50 14.49 15.18
C ARG A 171 -5.19 13.78 14.78
N LEU A 172 -5.20 13.09 13.62
CA LEU A 172 -4.01 12.46 13.07
C LEU A 172 -2.92 13.49 12.76
N ILE A 173 -3.26 14.54 12.00
CA ILE A 173 -2.31 15.59 11.60
C ILE A 173 -1.76 16.34 12.81
N ASP A 174 -2.58 16.65 13.81
CA ASP A 174 -2.14 17.29 15.06
C ASP A 174 -1.10 16.45 15.82
N LYS A 175 -1.23 15.11 15.76
CA LYS A 175 -0.31 14.19 16.45
C LYS A 175 0.99 13.95 15.69
N ILE A 176 0.92 13.67 14.38
CA ILE A 176 2.10 13.22 13.60
C ILE A 176 2.50 14.16 12.46
N GLY A 177 1.72 15.19 12.14
CA GLY A 177 2.00 16.09 11.01
C GLY A 177 3.30 16.89 11.14
N ASN A 178 3.74 17.17 12.36
CA ASN A 178 5.04 17.83 12.60
C ASN A 178 6.23 16.88 12.41
N ILE A 179 5.99 15.56 12.45
CA ILE A 179 6.99 14.53 12.25
C ILE A 179 7.11 14.20 10.75
N PHE A 180 5.95 14.12 10.09
CA PHE A 180 5.82 13.82 8.68
C PHE A 180 5.17 15.00 7.95
N THR A 181 5.97 16.02 7.66
CA THR A 181 5.50 17.32 7.13
C THR A 181 4.95 17.29 5.71
N ASN A 182 5.09 16.16 5.02
CA ASN A 182 4.57 15.93 3.67
C ASN A 182 3.16 15.31 3.65
N LEU A 183 2.54 15.04 4.79
CA LEU A 183 1.17 14.53 4.86
C LEU A 183 0.16 15.61 4.48
N LYS A 184 -0.84 15.23 3.68
CA LYS A 184 -1.96 16.08 3.26
C LYS A 184 -3.28 15.39 3.59
N PRO A 185 -4.20 16.05 4.31
CA PRO A 185 -5.51 15.46 4.56
C PRO A 185 -6.29 15.23 3.27
N ALA A 186 -6.77 14.02 3.04
CA ALA A 186 -7.81 13.69 2.08
C ALA A 186 -9.19 13.74 2.76
N LYS A 187 -10.27 13.80 1.99
CA LYS A 187 -11.62 13.87 2.57
C LYS A 187 -12.00 12.60 3.29
N ASN A 188 -11.65 11.45 2.72
CA ASN A 188 -11.92 10.13 3.26
C ASN A 188 -11.02 9.06 2.62
N ILE A 189 -11.10 7.85 3.14
CA ILE A 189 -10.31 6.70 2.68
C ILE A 189 -10.66 6.23 1.25
N LEU A 190 -11.78 6.63 0.68
CA LEU A 190 -12.09 6.31 -0.71
C LEU A 190 -11.24 7.14 -1.66
N GLU A 191 -10.91 8.40 -1.32
CA GLU A 191 -9.98 9.19 -2.12
C GLU A 191 -8.58 8.57 -2.13
N THR A 192 -8.03 8.22 -0.96
CA THR A 192 -6.70 7.62 -0.85
C THR A 192 -6.60 6.24 -1.51
N GLY A 193 -7.66 5.43 -1.43
CA GLY A 193 -7.64 4.05 -1.94
C GLY A 193 -7.90 3.93 -3.44
N PHE A 194 -8.70 4.83 -4.03
CA PHE A 194 -9.17 4.69 -5.42
C PHE A 194 -8.37 5.49 -6.45
N GLU A 195 -7.53 6.45 -6.05
CA GLU A 195 -6.67 7.20 -6.98
C GLU A 195 -5.50 6.39 -7.54
N GLY A 196 -5.10 5.32 -6.87
CA GLY A 196 -3.88 4.55 -7.16
C GLY A 196 -3.89 3.85 -8.53
N GLY A 197 -2.95 4.21 -9.41
CA GLY A 197 -2.77 3.56 -10.72
C GLY A 197 -2.07 2.19 -10.66
N GLY A 198 -1.46 1.82 -9.54
CA GLY A 198 -0.71 0.57 -9.39
C GLY A 198 -1.56 -0.67 -9.65
N ALA A 199 -2.78 -0.70 -9.12
CA ALA A 199 -3.73 -1.79 -9.32
C ALA A 199 -4.06 -2.08 -10.81
N MET A 200 -3.87 -1.10 -11.69
CA MET A 200 -4.10 -1.29 -13.13
C MET A 200 -2.80 -1.59 -13.87
N LEU A 201 -1.70 -0.92 -13.50
CA LEU A 201 -0.43 -0.95 -14.25
C LEU A 201 0.46 -2.15 -13.90
N HIS A 202 0.23 -2.83 -12.79
CA HIS A 202 1.09 -3.93 -12.38
C HIS A 202 0.52 -5.31 -12.73
N PRO A 203 -0.69 -5.71 -12.30
CA PRO A 203 -1.13 -7.09 -12.45
C PRO A 203 -1.44 -7.45 -13.90
N ILE A 204 -2.10 -6.57 -14.65
CA ILE A 204 -2.52 -6.85 -16.02
C ILE A 204 -1.31 -7.08 -16.96
N PRO A 205 -0.32 -6.18 -17.05
CA PRO A 205 0.85 -6.43 -17.88
C PRO A 205 1.67 -7.64 -17.40
N SER A 206 1.75 -7.88 -16.08
CA SER A 206 2.46 -9.03 -15.55
C SER A 206 1.82 -10.35 -15.99
N LEU A 207 0.50 -10.45 -15.94
CA LEU A 207 -0.23 -11.63 -16.38
C LEU A 207 -0.14 -11.82 -17.88
N MET A 208 -0.22 -10.74 -18.68
CA MET A 208 -0.12 -10.81 -20.15
C MET A 208 1.29 -11.17 -20.64
N ASN A 209 2.31 -11.11 -19.78
CA ASN A 209 3.68 -11.53 -20.06
C ASN A 209 4.07 -12.81 -19.29
N VAL A 210 3.11 -13.61 -18.85
CA VAL A 210 3.37 -14.80 -18.03
C VAL A 210 4.38 -15.77 -18.67
N ASN A 211 4.30 -15.99 -19.98
CA ASN A 211 5.23 -16.83 -20.71
C ASN A 211 6.69 -16.35 -20.59
N ARG A 212 6.91 -15.04 -20.64
CA ARG A 212 8.26 -14.45 -20.48
C ARG A 212 8.78 -14.65 -19.06
N THR A 213 7.89 -14.49 -18.07
CA THR A 213 8.21 -14.71 -16.67
C THR A 213 8.57 -16.18 -16.40
N ASP A 214 7.79 -17.15 -16.95
CA ASP A 214 8.03 -18.58 -16.79
C ASP A 214 9.32 -19.03 -17.49
N MET A 215 9.69 -18.37 -18.59
CA MET A 215 10.97 -18.59 -19.27
C MET A 215 12.16 -17.91 -18.59
N GLY A 216 11.95 -17.18 -17.49
CA GLY A 216 13.01 -16.46 -16.77
C GLY A 216 13.56 -15.24 -17.51
N GLU A 217 12.79 -14.70 -18.46
CA GLU A 217 13.22 -13.54 -19.22
C GLU A 217 13.20 -12.28 -18.36
N ASN A 218 14.31 -11.51 -18.39
CA ASN A 218 14.41 -10.22 -17.74
C ASN A 218 14.26 -9.11 -18.79
N TYR A 219 13.16 -8.39 -18.74
CA TYR A 219 12.85 -7.33 -19.70
C TYR A 219 12.48 -6.03 -18.98
N ASP A 220 12.56 -4.92 -19.71
CA ASP A 220 12.07 -3.64 -19.24
C ASP A 220 10.55 -3.71 -19.12
N TYR A 221 10.05 -3.62 -17.89
CA TYR A 221 8.65 -3.88 -17.57
C TYR A 221 7.69 -2.98 -18.34
N TYR A 222 7.93 -1.69 -18.32
CA TYR A 222 7.04 -0.73 -18.97
C TYR A 222 7.34 -0.58 -20.46
N MET A 223 8.62 -0.50 -20.83
CA MET A 223 9.01 -0.25 -22.22
C MET A 223 8.80 -1.45 -23.14
N ALA A 224 9.08 -2.66 -22.65
CA ALA A 224 9.00 -3.90 -23.43
C ALA A 224 7.85 -4.83 -23.00
N GLY A 225 7.33 -4.65 -21.78
CA GLY A 225 6.22 -5.46 -21.26
C GLY A 225 4.84 -4.89 -21.54
N ILE A 226 4.71 -3.60 -21.87
CA ILE A 226 3.42 -3.00 -22.21
C ILE A 226 3.40 -2.68 -23.70
N THR A 227 2.65 -3.45 -24.46
CA THR A 227 2.38 -3.25 -25.89
C THR A 227 1.11 -2.42 -26.09
N PRO A 228 0.83 -1.91 -27.31
CA PRO A 228 -0.44 -1.22 -27.57
C PRO A 228 -1.69 -2.05 -27.20
N SER A 229 -1.64 -3.37 -27.38
CA SER A 229 -2.77 -4.25 -27.02
C SER A 229 -2.92 -4.40 -25.50
N ILE A 230 -1.83 -4.50 -24.76
CA ILE A 230 -1.85 -4.55 -23.30
C ILE A 230 -2.30 -3.20 -22.72
N ALA A 231 -1.85 -2.08 -23.28
CA ALA A 231 -2.30 -0.76 -22.87
C ALA A 231 -3.81 -0.57 -23.04
N LYS A 232 -4.40 -1.10 -24.14
CA LYS A 232 -5.86 -1.11 -24.32
C LYS A 232 -6.58 -1.90 -23.23
N LEU A 233 -6.04 -3.05 -22.82
CA LEU A 233 -6.62 -3.85 -21.76
C LEU A 233 -6.54 -3.13 -20.40
N VAL A 234 -5.41 -2.49 -20.09
CA VAL A 234 -5.26 -1.65 -18.90
C VAL A 234 -6.26 -0.50 -18.91
N SER A 235 -6.42 0.19 -20.04
CA SER A 235 -7.38 1.29 -20.18
C SER A 235 -8.83 0.82 -20.03
N ALA A 236 -9.17 -0.37 -20.52
CA ALA A 236 -10.50 -0.94 -20.32
C ALA A 236 -10.78 -1.26 -18.85
N CYS A 237 -9.80 -1.79 -18.13
CA CYS A 237 -9.89 -2.01 -16.70
C CYS A 237 -10.00 -0.69 -15.90
N ASP A 238 -9.26 0.35 -16.31
CA ASP A 238 -9.37 1.69 -15.73
C ASP A 238 -10.75 2.31 -15.96
N ALA A 239 -11.38 2.05 -17.09
CA ALA A 239 -12.76 2.48 -17.36
C ALA A 239 -13.76 1.85 -16.38
N GLU A 240 -13.60 0.57 -16.03
CA GLU A 240 -14.41 -0.09 -15.00
C GLU A 240 -14.16 0.52 -13.62
N ARG A 241 -12.91 0.79 -13.23
CA ARG A 241 -12.57 1.52 -11.99
C ARG A 241 -13.28 2.86 -11.93
N LEU A 242 -13.23 3.64 -13.01
CA LEU A 242 -13.90 4.94 -13.08
C LEU A 242 -15.43 4.82 -12.96
N ALA A 243 -16.03 3.76 -13.51
CA ALA A 243 -17.47 3.50 -13.39
C ALA A 243 -17.83 3.19 -11.93
N VAL A 244 -17.04 2.38 -11.23
CA VAL A 244 -17.22 2.09 -9.78
C VAL A 244 -17.04 3.38 -8.96
N CYS A 245 -16.00 4.17 -9.21
CA CYS A 245 -15.79 5.45 -8.54
C CYS A 245 -16.96 6.41 -8.75
N LYS A 246 -17.48 6.50 -9.97
CA LYS A 246 -18.67 7.32 -10.28
C LYS A 246 -19.89 6.87 -9.50
N ALA A 247 -20.11 5.56 -9.38
CA ALA A 247 -21.23 5.02 -8.60
C ALA A 247 -21.10 5.33 -7.09
N LEU A 248 -19.86 5.42 -6.58
CA LEU A 248 -19.55 5.89 -5.22
C LEU A 248 -19.63 7.43 -5.06
N GLY A 249 -19.92 8.17 -6.13
CA GLY A 249 -19.90 9.65 -6.10
C GLY A 249 -18.51 10.27 -6.08
N LEU A 250 -17.46 9.49 -6.32
CA LEU A 250 -16.07 9.96 -6.32
C LEU A 250 -15.70 10.60 -7.67
N LYS A 251 -14.90 11.64 -7.62
CA LYS A 251 -14.32 12.33 -8.79
C LYS A 251 -12.82 12.04 -8.84
N VAL A 252 -12.46 10.87 -9.31
CA VAL A 252 -11.05 10.47 -9.47
C VAL A 252 -10.61 10.66 -10.93
N PRO A 253 -9.35 11.00 -11.18
CA PRO A 253 -8.82 11.10 -12.53
C PRO A 253 -8.67 9.70 -13.18
N SER A 254 -8.67 9.67 -14.52
CA SER A 254 -8.25 8.46 -15.24
C SER A 254 -6.76 8.19 -15.00
N LEU A 255 -6.34 6.95 -15.22
CA LEU A 255 -4.94 6.56 -15.13
C LEU A 255 -4.04 7.46 -16.00
N VAL A 256 -4.46 7.72 -17.25
CA VAL A 256 -3.72 8.62 -18.15
C VAL A 256 -3.57 10.00 -17.53
N HIS A 257 -4.66 10.59 -17.03
CA HIS A 257 -4.63 11.92 -16.44
C HIS A 257 -3.77 11.99 -15.16
N SER A 258 -3.82 10.94 -14.34
CA SER A 258 -2.96 10.82 -13.14
C SER A 258 -1.48 10.80 -13.51
N LEU A 259 -1.11 10.01 -14.53
CA LEU A 259 0.26 9.92 -15.02
C LEU A 259 0.73 11.22 -15.68
N GLN A 260 -0.12 11.86 -16.50
CA GLN A 260 0.18 13.17 -17.07
C GLN A 260 0.52 14.19 -15.99
N LYS A 261 -0.30 14.28 -14.95
CA LYS A 261 -0.09 15.21 -13.83
C LYS A 261 1.16 14.88 -13.03
N MET A 262 1.39 13.59 -12.75
CA MET A 262 2.51 13.13 -11.92
C MET A 262 3.87 13.34 -12.61
N TYR A 263 3.94 13.06 -13.90
CA TYR A 263 5.20 13.08 -14.66
C TYR A 263 5.34 14.27 -15.62
N LYS A 264 4.33 15.16 -15.64
CA LYS A 264 4.29 16.35 -16.52
C LYS A 264 4.40 15.96 -17.99
N LEU A 265 3.61 14.99 -18.40
CA LEU A 265 3.49 14.46 -19.75
C LEU A 265 2.20 14.96 -20.40
N ASP A 266 2.13 14.96 -21.73
CA ASP A 266 1.01 15.48 -22.53
C ASP A 266 0.36 14.45 -23.47
N GLN A 267 0.91 13.24 -23.55
CA GLN A 267 0.35 12.16 -24.38
C GLN A 267 -1.03 11.73 -23.86
N GLU A 268 -2.01 11.63 -24.75
CA GLU A 268 -3.39 11.22 -24.42
C GLU A 268 -3.60 9.70 -24.49
N ASP A 269 -2.80 8.99 -25.25
CA ASP A 269 -2.83 7.53 -25.34
C ASP A 269 -1.94 6.93 -24.26
N LEU A 270 -2.44 5.91 -23.54
CA LEU A 270 -1.71 5.29 -22.44
C LEU A 270 -0.39 4.65 -22.88
N TYR A 271 -0.39 3.95 -24.02
CA TYR A 271 0.83 3.33 -24.53
C TYR A 271 1.89 4.39 -24.85
N ASP A 272 1.50 5.41 -25.58
CA ASP A 272 2.39 6.50 -25.98
C ASP A 272 2.93 7.25 -24.74
N LEU A 273 2.08 7.53 -23.78
CA LEU A 273 2.46 8.15 -22.51
C LEU A 273 3.50 7.32 -21.76
N LEU A 274 3.28 6.01 -21.63
CA LEU A 274 4.21 5.13 -20.92
C LEU A 274 5.56 5.06 -21.63
N GLN A 275 5.59 5.01 -22.99
CA GLN A 275 6.83 4.98 -23.77
C GLN A 275 7.64 6.28 -23.64
N HIS A 276 7.00 7.42 -23.41
CA HIS A 276 7.65 8.71 -23.21
C HIS A 276 8.05 8.98 -21.75
N ASN A 277 7.60 8.14 -20.81
CA ASN A 277 7.92 8.32 -19.40
C ASN A 277 9.31 7.81 -19.05
N SER A 278 10.30 8.69 -19.03
CA SER A 278 11.68 8.35 -18.69
C SER A 278 11.87 7.75 -17.29
N ALA A 279 10.95 8.03 -16.36
CA ALA A 279 11.00 7.48 -14.99
C ALA A 279 10.72 5.96 -14.95
N TYR A 280 10.10 5.42 -15.99
CA TYR A 280 9.76 4.00 -16.09
C TYR A 280 10.81 3.16 -16.84
N LYS A 281 11.76 3.82 -17.50
CA LYS A 281 12.80 3.15 -18.27
C LYS A 281 13.76 2.39 -17.38
N GLY A 282 14.04 1.14 -17.74
CA GLY A 282 14.98 0.28 -17.01
C GLY A 282 14.39 -0.40 -15.77
N LEU A 283 13.08 -0.27 -15.52
CA LEU A 283 12.43 -0.99 -14.44
C LEU A 283 12.22 -2.46 -14.85
N ARG A 284 12.77 -3.36 -14.04
CA ARG A 284 12.79 -4.80 -14.34
C ARG A 284 11.42 -5.44 -14.17
N SER A 285 11.17 -6.45 -15.00
CA SER A 285 9.99 -7.32 -14.93
C SER A 285 9.96 -8.16 -13.64
N PRO A 286 8.76 -8.64 -13.23
CA PRO A 286 8.65 -9.69 -12.21
C PRO A 286 9.46 -10.93 -12.59
N SER A 287 10.15 -11.50 -11.62
CA SER A 287 10.93 -12.73 -11.79
C SER A 287 10.13 -14.00 -11.50
N SER A 288 8.90 -13.86 -11.01
CA SER A 288 8.00 -14.98 -10.73
C SER A 288 6.56 -14.52 -10.61
N LEU A 289 5.62 -15.45 -10.69
CA LEU A 289 4.18 -15.19 -10.48
C LEU A 289 3.82 -14.89 -9.02
N LYS A 290 4.76 -15.06 -8.09
CA LYS A 290 4.61 -14.68 -6.67
C LYS A 290 4.99 -13.22 -6.42
N HIS A 291 5.40 -12.49 -7.45
CA HIS A 291 5.80 -11.09 -7.31
C HIS A 291 4.62 -10.22 -6.91
N ARG A 292 4.88 -9.21 -6.08
CA ARG A 292 3.86 -8.30 -5.57
C ARG A 292 3.00 -7.63 -6.65
N PHE A 293 3.55 -7.36 -7.83
CA PHE A 293 2.80 -6.81 -8.96
C PHE A 293 1.60 -7.65 -9.40
N ILE A 294 1.62 -8.96 -9.13
CA ILE A 294 0.49 -9.84 -9.40
C ILE A 294 -0.31 -10.03 -8.12
N VAL A 295 0.33 -10.48 -7.05
CA VAL A 295 -0.35 -10.90 -5.82
C VAL A 295 -0.99 -9.72 -5.10
N GLU A 296 -0.18 -8.73 -4.71
CA GLU A 296 -0.63 -7.59 -3.90
C GLU A 296 -1.71 -6.77 -4.62
N ASP A 297 -1.43 -6.34 -5.86
CA ASP A 297 -2.35 -5.48 -6.60
C ASP A 297 -3.61 -6.21 -7.06
N THR A 298 -3.61 -7.54 -7.14
CA THR A 298 -4.85 -8.30 -7.39
C THR A 298 -5.71 -8.35 -6.14
N VAL A 299 -5.18 -8.78 -4.98
CA VAL A 299 -5.98 -8.97 -3.76
C VAL A 299 -6.44 -7.67 -3.11
N SER A 300 -5.65 -6.60 -3.23
CA SER A 300 -5.92 -5.30 -2.60
C SER A 300 -6.29 -4.19 -3.59
N GLY A 301 -6.35 -4.49 -4.87
CA GLY A 301 -6.68 -3.54 -5.93
C GLY A 301 -7.84 -4.02 -6.81
N ILE A 302 -7.61 -5.02 -7.68
CA ILE A 302 -8.64 -5.46 -8.65
C ILE A 302 -9.81 -6.15 -7.97
N VAL A 303 -9.58 -7.07 -7.03
CA VAL A 303 -10.65 -7.78 -6.32
C VAL A 303 -11.59 -6.85 -5.57
N PRO A 304 -11.11 -5.92 -4.72
CA PRO A 304 -12.02 -5.00 -4.02
C PRO A 304 -12.78 -4.08 -4.99
N LEU A 305 -12.16 -3.61 -6.07
CA LEU A 305 -12.84 -2.81 -7.09
C LEU A 305 -13.99 -3.58 -7.74
N ALA A 306 -13.75 -4.82 -8.18
CA ALA A 306 -14.79 -5.68 -8.76
C ALA A 306 -15.89 -5.99 -7.74
N SER A 307 -15.52 -6.33 -6.50
CA SER A 307 -16.49 -6.68 -5.44
C SER A 307 -17.38 -5.49 -5.06
N ILE A 308 -16.81 -4.29 -4.95
CA ILE A 308 -17.57 -3.05 -4.70
C ILE A 308 -18.44 -2.72 -5.93
N GLY A 309 -17.93 -2.90 -7.16
CA GLY A 309 -18.68 -2.74 -8.39
C GLY A 309 -19.93 -3.59 -8.38
N HIS A 310 -19.81 -4.88 -8.11
CA HIS A 310 -20.96 -5.79 -8.03
C HIS A 310 -21.98 -5.37 -6.96
N MET A 311 -21.52 -4.96 -5.78
CA MET A 311 -22.39 -4.45 -4.72
C MET A 311 -23.20 -3.21 -5.17
N LEU A 312 -22.61 -2.37 -6.01
CA LEU A 312 -23.24 -1.14 -6.53
C LEU A 312 -24.03 -1.37 -7.83
N GLY A 313 -24.07 -2.60 -8.34
CA GLY A 313 -24.71 -2.92 -9.64
C GLY A 313 -23.92 -2.41 -10.85
N VAL A 314 -22.61 -2.21 -10.71
CA VAL A 314 -21.69 -1.85 -11.80
C VAL A 314 -21.03 -3.12 -12.31
N GLU A 315 -21.17 -3.40 -13.60
CA GLU A 315 -20.50 -4.53 -14.24
C GLU A 315 -18.99 -4.28 -14.39
N THR A 316 -18.19 -5.31 -14.08
CA THR A 316 -16.72 -5.26 -14.14
C THR A 316 -16.15 -6.48 -14.90
N PRO A 317 -16.58 -6.73 -16.16
CA PRO A 317 -16.25 -7.96 -16.87
C PRO A 317 -14.75 -8.11 -17.17
N VAL A 318 -14.01 -7.02 -17.33
CA VAL A 318 -12.54 -7.07 -17.53
C VAL A 318 -11.84 -7.48 -16.23
N MET A 319 -12.22 -6.88 -15.11
CA MET A 319 -11.68 -7.23 -13.79
C MET A 319 -12.02 -8.67 -13.42
N ASP A 320 -13.26 -9.11 -13.63
CA ASP A 320 -13.70 -10.47 -13.33
C ASP A 320 -12.97 -11.51 -14.17
N SER A 321 -12.81 -11.25 -15.46
CA SER A 321 -12.01 -12.10 -16.36
C SER A 321 -10.56 -12.18 -15.93
N PHE A 322 -9.98 -11.04 -15.55
CA PHE A 322 -8.60 -10.98 -15.03
C PHE A 322 -8.46 -11.83 -13.76
N ILE A 323 -9.35 -11.65 -12.76
CA ILE A 323 -9.31 -12.40 -11.50
C ILE A 323 -9.38 -13.90 -11.76
N LEU A 324 -10.28 -14.34 -12.65
CA LEU A 324 -10.42 -15.75 -13.01
C LEU A 324 -9.13 -16.31 -13.64
N ILE A 325 -8.60 -15.63 -14.66
CA ILE A 325 -7.40 -16.09 -15.38
C ILE A 325 -6.17 -16.07 -14.46
N ALA A 326 -6.00 -15.01 -13.68
CA ALA A 326 -4.91 -14.89 -12.71
C ALA A 326 -4.97 -16.00 -11.66
N SER A 327 -6.17 -16.33 -11.17
CA SER A 327 -6.35 -17.42 -10.18
C SER A 327 -5.92 -18.77 -10.74
N ILE A 328 -6.32 -19.08 -11.99
CA ILE A 328 -5.92 -20.33 -12.66
C ILE A 328 -4.41 -20.39 -12.85
N ILE A 329 -3.82 -19.32 -13.40
CA ILE A 329 -2.38 -19.28 -13.74
C ILE A 329 -1.51 -19.33 -12.49
N CYS A 330 -1.88 -18.63 -11.43
CA CYS A 330 -1.12 -18.58 -10.18
C CYS A 330 -1.43 -19.74 -9.22
N GLY A 331 -2.45 -20.57 -9.51
CA GLY A 331 -2.88 -21.64 -8.62
C GLY A 331 -3.40 -21.14 -7.27
N ARG A 332 -4.08 -19.98 -7.26
CA ARG A 332 -4.62 -19.29 -6.07
C ARG A 332 -6.10 -18.95 -6.29
N ASP A 333 -6.83 -18.78 -5.24
CA ASP A 333 -8.18 -18.20 -5.30
C ASP A 333 -8.13 -16.72 -4.92
N PHE A 334 -7.77 -15.87 -5.88
CA PHE A 334 -7.66 -14.43 -5.65
C PHE A 334 -8.97 -13.79 -5.20
N LYS A 335 -10.12 -14.33 -5.62
CA LYS A 335 -11.42 -13.85 -5.16
C LYS A 335 -11.63 -14.14 -3.67
N ALA A 336 -11.30 -15.35 -3.23
CA ALA A 336 -11.41 -15.71 -1.82
C ALA A 336 -10.33 -15.05 -0.95
N GLU A 337 -9.13 -14.81 -1.49
CA GLU A 337 -8.03 -14.17 -0.77
C GLU A 337 -8.16 -12.65 -0.69
N GLY A 338 -8.72 -12.01 -1.72
CA GLY A 338 -8.81 -10.57 -1.85
C GLY A 338 -9.84 -9.90 -0.92
N ARG A 339 -9.81 -8.59 -0.88
CA ARG A 339 -10.69 -7.72 -0.08
C ARG A 339 -12.08 -7.62 -0.72
N THR A 340 -12.93 -8.58 -0.44
CA THR A 340 -14.35 -8.54 -0.85
C THR A 340 -15.19 -7.68 0.10
N VAL A 341 -16.37 -7.26 -0.31
CA VAL A 341 -17.23 -6.33 0.47
C VAL A 341 -17.57 -6.85 1.87
N ASP A 342 -17.69 -8.16 2.04
CA ASP A 342 -17.87 -8.82 3.34
C ASP A 342 -16.66 -8.61 4.26
N LYS A 343 -15.44 -8.77 3.73
CA LYS A 343 -14.19 -8.55 4.48
C LYS A 343 -13.93 -7.07 4.79
N LEU A 344 -14.50 -6.19 3.98
CA LEU A 344 -14.45 -4.75 4.20
C LEU A 344 -15.50 -4.27 5.21
N GLY A 345 -16.39 -5.15 5.70
CA GLY A 345 -17.48 -4.78 6.59
C GLY A 345 -18.57 -3.95 5.92
N LEU A 346 -18.68 -4.00 4.59
CA LEU A 346 -19.61 -3.16 3.81
C LEU A 346 -20.99 -3.78 3.59
N GLU A 347 -21.22 -5.02 3.99
CA GLU A 347 -22.50 -5.72 3.77
C GLU A 347 -23.69 -5.02 4.44
N LEU A 348 -23.47 -4.17 5.44
CA LEU A 348 -24.52 -3.58 6.27
C LEU A 348 -24.76 -2.09 6.07
N SER A 349 -23.84 -1.32 5.47
CA SER A 349 -24.11 0.12 5.19
C SER A 349 -22.93 0.89 4.59
N LEU A 350 -23.12 1.48 3.42
CA LEU A 350 -22.27 2.56 2.90
C LEU A 350 -22.47 3.89 3.65
N ILE A 351 -23.29 3.92 4.71
CA ILE A 351 -23.70 5.14 5.42
C ILE A 351 -22.57 5.67 6.34
N HIS A 352 -21.53 4.90 6.60
CA HIS A 352 -20.49 5.25 7.57
C HIS A 352 -19.12 5.61 6.93
N ILE A 353 -19.06 5.71 5.61
CA ILE A 353 -17.83 6.10 4.87
C ILE A 353 -17.80 7.64 4.59
#